data_a166620eb126a4f12bb24c89f8716e50
#
_entry.id   a166620eb126a4f12bb24c89f8716e50
#
_cell.length_a   1.000
_cell.length_b   1.000
_cell.length_c   1.000
_cell.angle_alpha   90.00
_cell.angle_beta   90.00
_cell.angle_gamma   90.00
#
_symmetry.space_group_name_H-M   'P 1'
#
loop_
_entity.id
_entity.type
_entity.pdbx_description
1 polymer ?
#
loop_
_entity_poly.entity_id
_entity_poly.type
_entity_poly.pdbx_seq_one_letter_code
_entity_poly.pdbx_strand_id
1 'polypeptide(L)' 'MAKLKLRQTRSAIGQTQRHRGTLRALGLGKIGRTAEQEDTPVIQGMLRKVRHLVEIEES' A
#
# COMPACT_ATOMS: atom_id res chain seq x y z
N MET A 1 18.68 0.67 6.32
CA MET A 1 17.57 -0.22 6.02
C MET A 1 16.78 0.35 4.86
N ALA A 2 16.29 -0.51 3.99
CA ALA A 2 15.59 -0.06 2.80
C ALA A 2 14.20 0.47 3.16
N LYS A 3 13.81 1.54 2.52
CA LYS A 3 12.47 2.08 2.61
C LYS A 3 11.75 1.89 1.28
N LEU A 4 10.46 1.63 1.36
CA LEU A 4 9.62 1.48 0.20
C LEU A 4 8.73 2.70 0.05
N LYS A 5 8.68 3.23 -1.15
CA LYS A 5 7.75 4.29 -1.50
C LYS A 5 6.53 3.65 -2.14
N LEU A 6 5.38 3.92 -1.59
CA LEU A 6 4.12 3.34 -2.02
C LEU A 6 3.23 4.41 -2.61
N ARG A 7 2.58 4.09 -3.72
CA ARG A 7 1.65 5.00 -4.36
C ARG A 7 0.40 4.22 -4.74
N GLN A 8 -0.74 4.70 -4.32
CA GLN A 8 -1.99 4.07 -4.71
C GLN A 8 -2.36 4.51 -6.12
N THR A 9 -2.41 3.55 -7.04
CA THR A 9 -2.69 3.81 -8.45
C THR A 9 -4.12 3.55 -8.83
N ARG A 10 -4.86 2.81 -7.99
CA ARG A 10 -6.26 2.49 -8.25
C ARG A 10 -7.11 2.77 -7.02
N SER A 11 -8.38 3.09 -7.26
CA SER A 11 -9.33 3.34 -6.19
C SER A 11 -9.63 2.08 -5.40
N ALA A 12 -9.85 2.24 -4.10
CA ALA A 12 -10.29 1.15 -3.23
C ALA A 12 -11.80 0.98 -3.24
N ILE A 13 -12.52 1.79 -3.99
CA ILE A 13 -13.97 1.67 -4.12
C ILE A 13 -14.30 0.34 -4.76
N GLY A 14 -15.19 -0.44 -4.11
CA GLY A 14 -15.55 -1.77 -4.58
C GLY A 14 -14.65 -2.87 -4.05
N GLN A 15 -13.57 -2.53 -3.35
CA GLN A 15 -12.70 -3.52 -2.71
C GLN A 15 -13.27 -3.95 -1.37
N THR A 16 -12.79 -5.10 -0.88
CA THR A 16 -13.23 -5.58 0.43
C THR A 16 -12.74 -4.65 1.53
N GLN A 17 -13.41 -4.69 2.68
CA GLN A 17 -12.99 -3.90 3.83
C GLN A 17 -11.58 -4.26 4.28
N ARG A 18 -11.17 -5.50 4.08
CA ARG A 18 -9.80 -5.93 4.42
C ARG A 18 -8.77 -5.17 3.61
N HIS A 19 -8.98 -5.03 2.30
CA HIS A 19 -8.08 -4.30 1.43
C HIS A 19 -8.05 -2.82 1.79
N ARG A 20 -9.22 -2.26 2.06
CA ARG A 20 -9.31 -0.84 2.46
C ARG A 20 -8.60 -0.60 3.78
N GLY A 21 -8.78 -1.51 4.76
CA GLY A 21 -8.09 -1.44 6.04
C GLY A 21 -6.57 -1.56 5.87
N THR A 22 -6.13 -2.46 5.00
CA THR A 22 -4.70 -2.63 4.70
C THR A 22 -4.11 -1.37 4.09
N LEU A 23 -4.80 -0.76 3.13
CA LEU A 23 -4.35 0.49 2.52
C LEU A 23 -4.24 1.60 3.56
N ARG A 24 -5.23 1.69 4.44
CA ARG A 24 -5.24 2.69 5.50
C ARG A 24 -4.07 2.49 6.47
N ALA A 25 -3.77 1.25 6.81
CA ALA A 25 -2.65 0.93 7.68
C ALA A 25 -1.31 1.28 7.04
N LEU A 26 -1.23 1.22 5.71
CA LEU A 26 -0.04 1.61 4.98
C LEU A 26 0.09 3.13 4.79
N GLY A 27 -0.92 3.89 5.20
CA GLY A 27 -0.93 5.33 5.01
C GLY A 27 -1.54 5.76 3.69
N LEU A 28 -2.19 4.83 3.01
CA LEU A 28 -2.87 5.10 1.75
C LEU A 28 -4.38 5.13 1.98
N GLY A 29 -5.14 5.15 0.94
CA GLY A 29 -6.60 5.14 1.05
C GLY A 29 -7.28 5.90 -0.07
N LYS A 30 -6.54 6.75 -0.75
CA LYS A 30 -7.05 7.52 -1.88
C LYS A 30 -6.12 7.35 -3.07
N ILE A 31 -6.69 7.37 -4.25
CA ILE A 31 -5.92 7.26 -5.47
C ILE A 31 -4.93 8.44 -5.57
N GLY A 32 -3.71 8.14 -5.96
CA GLY A 32 -2.66 9.14 -6.05
C GLY A 32 -1.94 9.46 -4.75
N ARG A 33 -2.40 8.91 -3.63
CA ARG A 33 -1.74 9.13 -2.34
C ARG A 33 -0.45 8.34 -2.26
N THR A 34 0.58 8.94 -1.67
CA THR A 34 1.88 8.31 -1.49
C THR A 34 2.20 8.14 -0.01
N ALA A 35 2.99 7.12 0.30
CA ALA A 35 3.44 6.86 1.66
C ALA A 35 4.81 6.19 1.61
N GLU A 36 5.57 6.32 2.70
CA GLU A 36 6.83 5.60 2.85
C GLU A 36 6.71 4.62 4.00
N GLN A 37 7.19 3.41 3.79
CA GLN A 37 7.18 2.36 4.79
C GLN A 37 8.53 1.65 4.79
N GLU A 38 8.90 1.09 5.93
CA GLU A 38 10.10 0.29 6.00
C GLU A 38 9.87 -1.07 5.35
N ASP A 39 10.92 -1.58 4.72
CA ASP A 39 10.86 -2.88 4.08
C ASP A 39 10.98 -3.98 5.14
N THR A 40 9.87 -4.31 5.76
CA THR A 40 9.79 -5.34 6.78
C THR A 40 8.86 -6.48 6.31
N PRO A 41 9.00 -7.69 6.89
CA PRO A 41 8.09 -8.78 6.54
C PRO A 41 6.62 -8.44 6.74
N VAL A 42 6.30 -7.63 7.75
CA VAL A 42 4.93 -7.20 8.03
C VAL A 42 4.41 -6.36 6.87
N ILE A 43 5.18 -5.37 6.45
CA ILE A 43 4.80 -4.50 5.34
C ILE A 43 4.71 -5.28 4.04
N GLN A 44 5.63 -6.19 3.79
CA GLN A 44 5.59 -7.04 2.60
C GLN A 44 4.32 -7.89 2.56
N GLY A 45 3.92 -8.44 3.70
CA GLY A 45 2.68 -9.20 3.78
C GLY A 45 1.45 -8.36 3.47
N MET A 46 1.43 -7.13 3.95
CA MET A 46 0.34 -6.20 3.68
C MET A 46 0.29 -5.81 2.20
N LEU A 47 1.46 -5.55 1.62
CA LEU A 47 1.54 -5.16 0.21
C LEU A 47 1.07 -6.26 -0.73
N ARG A 48 1.32 -7.52 -0.39
CA ARG A 48 0.85 -8.64 -1.20
C ARG A 48 -0.65 -8.63 -1.42
N LYS A 49 -1.40 -8.17 -0.41
CA LYS A 49 -2.85 -8.15 -0.47
C LYS A 49 -3.38 -7.04 -1.37
N VAL A 50 -2.63 -5.97 -1.52
CA VAL A 50 -3.09 -4.77 -2.25
C VAL A 50 -2.18 -4.40 -3.42
N ARG A 51 -1.32 -5.31 -3.86
CA ARG A 51 -0.38 -5.05 -4.97
C ARG A 51 -1.07 -4.52 -6.23
N HIS A 52 -2.26 -5.01 -6.50
CA HIS A 52 -3.01 -4.60 -7.68
C HIS A 52 -3.53 -3.17 -7.59
N LEU A 53 -3.44 -2.56 -6.42
CA LEU A 53 -3.94 -1.20 -6.18
C LEU A 53 -2.82 -0.20 -5.98
N VAL A 54 -1.59 -0.66 -5.79
CA VAL A 54 -0.47 0.20 -5.44
C VAL A 54 0.72 -0.06 -6.33
N GLU A 55 1.56 0.95 -6.45
CA GLU A 55 2.85 0.88 -7.11
C GLU A 55 3.93 1.01 -6.04
N ILE A 56 4.96 0.18 -6.14
CA ILE A 56 6.04 0.14 -5.15
C ILE A 56 7.32 0.63 -5.81
N GLU A 57 7.95 1.61 -5.19
CA GLU A 57 9.26 2.07 -5.59
C GLU A 57 10.24 1.85 -4.45
N GLU A 58 11.37 1.23 -4.75
CA GLU A 58 12.45 1.10 -3.78
C GLU A 58 13.34 2.34 -3.83
N SER A 59 13.62 2.87 -2.67
CA SER A 59 14.50 4.04 -2.58
C SER A 59 15.89 3.66 -2.08
#